data_1630b5c272762330c513a5ee035cf490
#
_entry.id   1630b5c272762330c513a5ee035cf490
#
_cell.length_a   1.000
_cell.length_b   1.000
_cell.length_c   1.000
_cell.angle_alpha   90.00
_cell.angle_beta   90.00
_cell.angle_gamma   90.00
#
_symmetry.space_group_name_H-M   'P 1'
#
loop_
_entity.id
_entity.type
_entity.pdbx_description
1 polymer ?
#
loop_
_entity_poly.entity_id
_entity_poly.type
_entity_poly.pdbx_seq_one_letter_code
_entity_poly.pdbx_strand_id
1 'polypeptide(L)'
;PVKIFRFDVEEAKKVASSTNEPHIHDFEEILIGMEGSIEHFIDFETTTVDAPYVCFVSKGKVHRVKPIVKDGKCDIWVIRFSSEFSAEIIFQLYAAFHNKANIFWPVERLTGRLPVLTEMMYNELRQSNPDFSVIRHLLNAVISIVLSEKQKQQPTDISSNQNETFTNFLAILEENFRRPLSVGYYAEKLFMSTRNLNLICQNILQQSVSEIIETRK
;
A
#
# COMPACT_ATOMS: atom_id res chain seq x y z
N PRO A 1 4.26 -4.88 15.34
CA PRO A 1 4.34 -5.10 13.90
C PRO A 1 3.22 -4.38 13.13
N VAL A 2 2.09 -4.08 13.79
CA VAL A 2 0.95 -3.38 13.20
C VAL A 2 0.33 -2.38 14.18
N LYS A 3 -0.14 -1.24 13.67
CA LYS A 3 -0.88 -0.22 14.42
C LYS A 3 -2.08 0.22 13.57
N ILE A 4 -3.25 0.33 14.18
CA ILE A 4 -4.48 0.78 13.52
C ILE A 4 -5.09 1.87 14.36
N PHE A 5 -5.49 2.95 13.73
CA PHE A 5 -6.20 4.06 14.37
C PHE A 5 -7.10 4.76 13.36
N ARG A 6 -7.93 5.68 13.85
CA ARG A 6 -8.92 6.39 13.05
C ARG A 6 -8.79 7.89 13.26
N PHE A 7 -8.82 8.66 12.19
CA PHE A 7 -9.07 10.08 12.25
C PHE A 7 -10.57 10.31 12.17
N ASP A 8 -11.15 10.68 13.28
CA ASP A 8 -12.48 11.28 13.35
C ASP A 8 -12.38 12.80 13.29
N VAL A 9 -13.51 13.48 13.47
CA VAL A 9 -13.57 14.95 13.43
C VAL A 9 -12.67 15.59 14.50
N GLU A 10 -12.60 15.02 15.71
CA GLU A 10 -11.81 15.57 16.81
C GLU A 10 -10.31 15.36 16.57
N GLU A 11 -9.90 14.18 16.14
CA GLU A 11 -8.51 13.90 15.80
C GLU A 11 -8.04 14.72 14.60
N ALA A 12 -8.90 14.91 13.58
CA ALA A 12 -8.60 15.76 12.44
C ALA A 12 -8.36 17.20 12.83
N LYS A 13 -9.14 17.76 13.75
CA LYS A 13 -8.94 19.11 14.29
C LYS A 13 -7.63 19.23 15.07
N LYS A 14 -7.27 18.22 15.87
CA LYS A 14 -5.99 18.18 16.60
C LYS A 14 -4.80 18.20 15.64
N VAL A 15 -4.83 17.38 14.60
CA VAL A 15 -3.77 17.34 13.58
C VAL A 15 -3.69 18.69 12.83
N ALA A 16 -4.83 19.30 12.50
CA ALA A 16 -4.87 20.59 11.82
C ALA A 16 -4.23 21.73 12.65
N SER A 17 -4.27 21.62 13.99
CA SER A 17 -3.68 22.60 14.92
C SER A 17 -2.22 22.30 15.29
N SER A 18 -1.68 21.16 14.88
CA SER A 18 -0.30 20.75 15.15
C SER A 18 0.64 21.09 13.99
N THR A 19 1.94 21.20 14.30
CA THR A 19 2.97 21.20 13.25
C THR A 19 3.06 19.80 12.66
N ASN A 20 2.63 19.67 11.42
CA ASN A 20 2.69 18.42 10.68
C ASN A 20 3.60 18.60 9.46
N GLU A 21 4.89 18.34 9.65
CA GLU A 21 5.91 18.48 8.62
C GLU A 21 6.05 17.21 7.78
N PRO A 22 6.50 17.32 6.51
CA PRO A 22 6.88 16.18 5.73
C PRO A 22 7.92 15.33 6.46
N HIS A 23 7.71 14.03 6.50
CA HIS A 23 8.56 13.07 7.22
C HIS A 23 8.71 11.76 6.47
N ILE A 24 9.65 10.94 6.93
CA ILE A 24 9.92 9.59 6.45
C ILE A 24 9.65 8.62 7.60
N HIS A 25 9.10 7.47 7.28
CA HIS A 25 8.95 6.37 8.24
C HIS A 25 9.47 5.03 7.67
N ASP A 26 9.69 4.06 8.55
CA ASP A 26 10.23 2.73 8.26
C ASP A 26 9.15 1.62 8.18
N PHE A 27 7.89 2.01 8.14
CA PHE A 27 6.73 1.14 8.02
C PHE A 27 5.93 1.44 6.74
N GLU A 28 5.04 0.55 6.39
CA GLU A 28 4.04 0.73 5.34
C GLU A 28 2.80 1.39 5.93
N GLU A 29 2.14 2.25 5.16
CA GLU A 29 0.92 2.92 5.61
C GLU A 29 -0.18 2.83 4.56
N ILE A 30 -1.37 2.36 4.98
CA ILE A 30 -2.60 2.39 4.18
C ILE A 30 -3.57 3.34 4.86
N LEU A 31 -4.12 4.27 4.08
CA LEU A 31 -5.21 5.14 4.52
C LEU A 31 -6.48 4.78 3.74
N ILE A 32 -7.58 4.60 4.46
CA ILE A 32 -8.90 4.32 3.89
C ILE A 32 -9.83 5.45 4.33
N GLY A 33 -10.13 6.38 3.42
CA GLY A 33 -11.05 7.48 3.69
C GLY A 33 -12.48 7.09 3.36
N MET A 34 -13.35 7.19 4.35
CA MET A 34 -14.79 6.93 4.23
C MET A 34 -15.59 8.21 4.14
N GLU A 35 -15.20 9.24 4.90
CA GLU A 35 -15.81 10.57 4.95
C GLU A 35 -14.73 11.64 5.14
N GLY A 36 -14.97 12.85 4.66
CA GLY A 36 -14.03 13.95 4.72
C GLY A 36 -13.05 13.95 3.55
N SER A 37 -11.89 14.55 3.76
CA SER A 37 -10.83 14.68 2.75
C SER A 37 -9.45 14.54 3.39
N ILE A 38 -8.42 14.37 2.59
CA ILE A 38 -7.03 14.57 3.02
C ILE A 38 -6.30 15.51 2.08
N GLU A 39 -5.42 16.32 2.65
CA GLU A 39 -4.30 16.90 1.91
C GLU A 39 -3.12 15.93 2.04
N HIS A 40 -2.68 15.40 0.92
CA HIS A 40 -1.58 14.44 0.85
C HIS A 40 -0.42 15.04 0.06
N PHE A 41 0.68 15.31 0.76
CA PHE A 41 1.97 15.64 0.16
C PHE A 41 2.79 14.35 0.06
N ILE A 42 3.17 13.97 -1.15
CA ILE A 42 4.01 12.80 -1.45
C ILE A 42 4.72 13.01 -2.79
N ASP A 43 5.94 12.52 -2.92
CA ASP A 43 6.76 12.66 -4.13
C ASP A 43 6.85 14.12 -4.61
N PHE A 44 6.96 15.07 -3.67
CA PHE A 44 7.03 16.53 -3.88
C PHE A 44 5.78 17.16 -4.50
N GLU A 45 4.67 16.45 -4.55
CA GLU A 45 3.38 16.97 -5.00
C GLU A 45 2.38 16.99 -3.85
N THR A 46 1.53 18.03 -3.83
CA THR A 46 0.42 18.13 -2.88
C THR A 46 -0.89 17.92 -3.62
N THR A 47 -1.68 16.95 -3.18
CA THR A 47 -3.01 16.70 -3.71
C THR A 47 -4.04 16.71 -2.59
N THR A 48 -5.25 17.24 -2.87
CA THR A 48 -6.39 17.05 -1.98
C THR A 48 -7.28 15.95 -2.52
N VAL A 49 -7.60 14.99 -1.67
CA VAL A 49 -8.34 13.79 -2.02
C VAL A 49 -9.59 13.70 -1.19
N ASP A 50 -10.76 13.71 -1.85
CA ASP A 50 -12.06 13.55 -1.19
C ASP A 50 -12.41 12.07 -1.02
N ALA A 51 -13.02 11.73 0.11
CA ALA A 51 -13.52 10.37 0.33
C ALA A 51 -14.68 10.03 -0.66
N PRO A 52 -14.80 8.76 -1.06
CA PRO A 52 -14.00 7.62 -0.63
C PRO A 52 -12.69 7.46 -1.41
N TYR A 53 -11.62 7.09 -0.71
CA TYR A 53 -10.30 6.85 -1.29
C TYR A 53 -9.52 5.78 -0.55
N VAL A 54 -8.51 5.23 -1.20
CA VAL A 54 -7.44 4.46 -0.57
C VAL A 54 -6.10 5.07 -0.98
N CYS A 55 -5.23 5.34 -0.01
CA CYS A 55 -3.87 5.77 -0.25
C CYS A 55 -2.91 4.73 0.31
N PHE A 56 -1.79 4.54 -0.37
CA PHE A 56 -0.69 3.71 0.12
C PHE A 56 0.60 4.52 0.11
N VAL A 57 1.29 4.51 1.23
CA VAL A 57 2.60 5.12 1.41
C VAL A 57 3.59 4.03 1.80
N SER A 58 4.53 3.74 0.90
CA SER A 58 5.60 2.80 1.20
C SER A 58 6.64 3.40 2.14
N LYS A 59 7.28 2.54 2.92
CA LYS A 59 8.41 2.92 3.78
C LYS A 59 9.47 3.70 2.97
N GLY A 60 10.11 4.67 3.62
CA GLY A 60 11.16 5.50 3.00
C GLY A 60 10.66 6.64 2.10
N LYS A 61 9.37 6.76 1.85
CA LYS A 61 8.80 7.88 1.10
C LYS A 61 8.66 9.13 1.98
N VAL A 62 9.09 10.27 1.45
CA VAL A 62 8.82 11.58 2.07
C VAL A 62 7.35 11.91 1.84
N HIS A 63 6.59 12.04 2.90
CA HIS A 63 5.17 12.38 2.78
C HIS A 63 4.65 13.15 3.99
N ARG A 64 3.45 13.69 3.84
CA ARG A 64 2.63 14.28 4.90
C ARG A 64 1.16 14.07 4.58
N VAL A 65 0.40 13.61 5.56
CA VAL A 65 -1.06 13.51 5.47
C VAL A 65 -1.70 14.47 6.47
N LYS A 66 -2.60 15.30 5.99
CA LYS A 66 -3.39 16.21 6.80
C LYS A 66 -4.88 15.90 6.61
N PRO A 67 -5.56 15.31 7.60
CA PRO A 67 -6.98 15.04 7.52
C PRO A 67 -7.76 16.37 7.52
N ILE A 68 -8.81 16.44 6.72
CA ILE A 68 -9.67 17.61 6.54
C ILE A 68 -11.11 17.22 6.84
N VAL A 69 -11.73 17.95 7.78
CA VAL A 69 -13.17 17.84 8.03
C VAL A 69 -13.91 18.49 6.86
N LYS A 70 -14.76 17.72 6.17
CA LYS A 70 -15.61 18.19 5.07
C LYS A 70 -17.07 17.96 5.42
N ASP A 71 -17.90 18.97 5.27
CA ASP A 71 -19.34 18.92 5.61
C ASP A 71 -19.62 18.39 7.05
N GLY A 72 -18.74 18.78 7.99
CA GLY A 72 -18.82 18.35 9.39
C GLY A 72 -18.39 16.91 9.64
N LYS A 73 -17.83 16.20 8.67
CA LYS A 73 -17.49 14.79 8.73
C LYS A 73 -16.02 14.55 8.46
N CYS A 74 -15.48 13.54 9.13
CA CYS A 74 -14.16 12.96 8.90
C CYS A 74 -14.16 11.54 9.43
N ASP A 75 -13.83 10.60 8.57
CA ASP A 75 -13.69 9.19 8.91
C ASP A 75 -12.61 8.56 8.03
N ILE A 76 -11.41 8.44 8.59
CA ILE A 76 -10.24 7.93 7.88
C ILE A 76 -9.56 6.88 8.75
N TRP A 77 -9.53 5.65 8.30
CA TRP A 77 -8.76 4.60 8.91
C TRP A 77 -7.29 4.65 8.45
N VAL A 78 -6.38 4.47 9.39
CA VAL A 78 -4.94 4.40 9.14
C VAL A 78 -4.41 3.07 9.65
N ILE A 79 -3.77 2.31 8.76
CA ILE A 79 -3.16 1.01 9.05
C ILE A 79 -1.67 1.15 8.78
N ARG A 80 -0.84 1.01 9.82
CA ARG A 80 0.63 1.00 9.75
C ARG A 80 1.14 -0.40 10.06
N PHE A 81 2.03 -0.91 9.24
CA PHE A 81 2.59 -2.26 9.45
C PHE A 81 4.00 -2.38 8.91
N SER A 82 4.80 -3.30 9.46
CA SER A 82 6.11 -3.60 8.88
C SER A 82 5.98 -4.44 7.61
N SER A 83 6.89 -4.27 6.64
CA SER A 83 6.86 -5.02 5.37
C SER A 83 6.84 -6.53 5.60
N GLU A 84 7.55 -7.01 6.63
CA GLU A 84 7.63 -8.43 6.99
C GLU A 84 6.31 -8.97 7.55
N PHE A 85 5.45 -8.10 8.08
CA PHE A 85 4.15 -8.52 8.62
C PHE A 85 3.21 -9.03 7.53
N SER A 86 3.33 -8.53 6.30
CA SER A 86 2.56 -8.93 5.11
C SER A 86 3.46 -9.19 3.90
N ALA A 87 4.61 -9.84 4.11
CA ALA A 87 5.65 -10.03 3.10
C ALA A 87 5.14 -10.67 1.79
N GLU A 88 4.15 -11.55 1.87
CA GLU A 88 3.58 -12.26 0.72
C GLU A 88 2.87 -11.34 -0.29
N ILE A 89 2.34 -10.21 0.17
CA ILE A 89 1.48 -9.35 -0.66
C ILE A 89 2.03 -7.93 -0.83
N ILE A 90 3.05 -7.55 -0.05
CA ILE A 90 3.56 -6.17 -0.03
C ILE A 90 4.08 -5.70 -1.39
N PHE A 91 4.75 -6.59 -2.14
CA PHE A 91 5.27 -6.23 -3.46
C PHE A 91 4.17 -5.95 -4.48
N GLN A 92 3.00 -6.59 -4.33
CA GLN A 92 1.84 -6.29 -5.17
C GLN A 92 1.30 -4.88 -4.90
N LEU A 93 1.33 -4.43 -3.63
CA LEU A 93 1.03 -3.04 -3.29
C LEU A 93 2.02 -2.07 -3.93
N TYR A 94 3.31 -2.35 -3.84
CA TYR A 94 4.33 -1.52 -4.49
C TYR A 94 4.07 -1.40 -5.99
N ALA A 95 3.90 -2.52 -6.68
CA ALA A 95 3.59 -2.54 -8.12
C ALA A 95 2.30 -1.77 -8.44
N ALA A 96 1.29 -1.89 -7.58
CA ALA A 96 0.01 -1.25 -7.79
C ALA A 96 0.05 0.27 -7.58
N PHE A 97 0.86 0.77 -6.66
CA PHE A 97 0.85 2.18 -6.23
C PHE A 97 2.09 2.99 -6.65
N HIS A 98 3.01 2.43 -7.44
CA HIS A 98 4.25 3.12 -7.81
C HIS A 98 4.03 4.43 -8.57
N ASN A 99 2.99 4.52 -9.42
CA ASN A 99 2.69 5.71 -10.22
C ASN A 99 1.74 6.68 -9.51
N LYS A 100 0.93 6.20 -8.58
CA LYS A 100 -0.07 7.00 -7.87
C LYS A 100 -0.29 6.44 -6.47
N ALA A 101 0.13 7.19 -5.46
CA ALA A 101 -0.11 6.84 -4.06
C ALA A 101 -1.60 6.90 -3.67
N ASN A 102 -2.40 7.70 -4.40
CA ASN A 102 -3.80 7.93 -4.11
C ASN A 102 -4.69 7.27 -5.16
N ILE A 103 -5.74 6.58 -4.71
CA ILE A 103 -6.75 5.98 -5.57
C ILE A 103 -8.12 6.45 -5.10
N PHE A 104 -8.87 7.04 -6.03
CA PHE A 104 -10.28 7.38 -5.84
C PHE A 104 -11.15 6.17 -6.11
N TRP A 105 -12.17 5.96 -5.28
CA TRP A 105 -13.06 4.83 -5.42
C TRP A 105 -14.51 5.27 -5.54
N PRO A 106 -15.30 4.62 -6.41
CA PRO A 106 -16.74 4.83 -6.42
C PRO A 106 -17.35 4.39 -5.08
N VAL A 107 -18.15 5.26 -4.49
CA VAL A 107 -18.81 5.08 -3.17
C VAL A 107 -19.45 3.70 -3.02
N GLU A 108 -20.07 3.21 -4.08
CA GLU A 108 -20.87 1.98 -4.08
C GLU A 108 -20.04 0.69 -3.84
N ARG A 109 -18.73 0.73 -4.06
CA ARG A 109 -17.84 -0.45 -3.95
C ARG A 109 -17.05 -0.53 -2.65
N LEU A 110 -16.86 0.61 -1.96
CA LEU A 110 -16.08 0.67 -0.71
C LEU A 110 -16.92 0.37 0.54
N THR A 111 -18.21 0.63 0.48
CA THR A 111 -19.07 0.78 1.65
C THR A 111 -19.36 -0.51 2.44
N GLY A 112 -18.94 -1.67 1.96
CA GLY A 112 -19.28 -2.92 2.64
C GLY A 112 -18.12 -3.60 3.35
N ARG A 113 -17.05 -3.92 2.61
CA ARG A 113 -16.04 -4.87 3.10
C ARG A 113 -14.86 -4.22 3.83
N LEU A 114 -14.29 -3.14 3.30
CA LEU A 114 -13.06 -2.56 3.86
C LEU A 114 -13.25 -2.02 5.28
N PRO A 115 -14.30 -1.22 5.59
CA PRO A 115 -14.53 -0.75 6.95
C PRO A 115 -14.72 -1.89 7.95
N VAL A 116 -15.48 -2.92 7.57
CA VAL A 116 -15.74 -4.08 8.43
C VAL A 116 -14.46 -4.83 8.76
N LEU A 117 -13.64 -5.13 7.76
CA LEU A 117 -12.36 -5.83 7.96
C LEU A 117 -11.38 -4.99 8.80
N THR A 118 -11.34 -3.68 8.55
CA THR A 118 -10.47 -2.77 9.30
C THR A 118 -10.93 -2.66 10.76
N GLU A 119 -12.22 -2.57 11.00
CA GLU A 119 -12.79 -2.56 12.35
C GLU A 119 -12.55 -3.89 13.08
N MET A 120 -12.66 -5.02 12.40
CA MET A 120 -12.31 -6.33 12.97
C MET A 120 -10.85 -6.37 13.40
N MET A 121 -9.91 -5.90 12.56
CA MET A 121 -8.49 -5.81 12.92
C MET A 121 -8.27 -4.87 14.11
N TYR A 122 -8.93 -3.72 14.12
CA TYR A 122 -8.85 -2.74 15.21
C TYR A 122 -9.32 -3.32 16.53
N ASN A 123 -10.45 -4.04 16.52
CA ASN A 123 -10.99 -4.68 17.70
C ASN A 123 -10.11 -5.83 18.20
N GLU A 124 -9.52 -6.61 17.28
CA GLU A 124 -8.57 -7.69 17.62
C GLU A 124 -7.32 -7.13 18.30
N LEU A 125 -6.76 -6.02 17.80
CA LEU A 125 -5.60 -5.35 18.43
C LEU A 125 -5.86 -4.86 19.85
N ARG A 126 -7.11 -4.66 20.24
CA ARG A 126 -7.52 -4.17 21.57
C ARG A 126 -7.84 -5.29 22.55
N GLN A 127 -7.77 -6.55 22.14
CA GLN A 127 -7.91 -7.66 23.05
C GLN A 127 -6.74 -7.69 24.04
N SER A 128 -6.94 -8.29 25.19
CA SER A 128 -5.88 -8.49 26.19
C SER A 128 -4.72 -9.35 25.69
N ASN A 129 -4.98 -10.20 24.71
CA ASN A 129 -3.99 -11.03 24.03
C ASN A 129 -4.32 -11.09 22.52
N PRO A 130 -3.88 -10.09 21.72
CA PRO A 130 -4.20 -10.00 20.30
C PRO A 130 -3.61 -11.18 19.50
N ASP A 131 -4.41 -11.78 18.64
CA ASP A 131 -3.92 -12.77 17.69
C ASP A 131 -3.40 -12.09 16.41
N PHE A 132 -2.09 -11.93 16.32
CA PHE A 132 -1.44 -11.33 15.16
C PHE A 132 -1.57 -12.15 13.87
N SER A 133 -1.88 -13.43 13.95
CA SER A 133 -2.19 -14.25 12.78
C SER A 133 -3.53 -13.85 12.17
N VAL A 134 -4.55 -13.68 13.00
CA VAL A 134 -5.87 -13.18 12.57
C VAL A 134 -5.73 -11.80 11.93
N ILE A 135 -5.03 -10.88 12.61
CA ILE A 135 -4.80 -9.52 12.09
C ILE A 135 -4.10 -9.55 10.73
N ARG A 136 -3.08 -10.40 10.55
CA ARG A 136 -2.37 -10.57 9.27
C ARG A 136 -3.29 -11.04 8.15
N HIS A 137 -4.15 -12.03 8.41
CA HIS A 137 -5.09 -12.56 7.42
C HIS A 137 -6.14 -11.51 7.03
N LEU A 138 -6.64 -10.75 7.98
CA LEU A 138 -7.55 -9.63 7.73
C LEU A 138 -6.86 -8.51 6.91
N LEU A 139 -5.63 -8.16 7.23
CA LEU A 139 -4.84 -7.20 6.47
C LEU A 139 -4.61 -7.67 5.03
N ASN A 140 -4.25 -8.94 4.83
CA ASN A 140 -4.09 -9.52 3.51
C ASN A 140 -5.42 -9.50 2.72
N ALA A 141 -6.56 -9.71 3.38
CA ALA A 141 -7.88 -9.57 2.76
C ALA A 141 -8.16 -8.12 2.33
N VAL A 142 -7.86 -7.13 3.19
CA VAL A 142 -7.97 -5.70 2.86
C VAL A 142 -7.12 -5.39 1.63
N ILE A 143 -5.85 -5.77 1.63
CA ILE A 143 -4.92 -5.54 0.52
C ILE A 143 -5.42 -6.20 -0.77
N SER A 144 -5.89 -7.45 -0.70
CA SER A 144 -6.42 -8.18 -1.86
C SER A 144 -7.64 -7.48 -2.48
N ILE A 145 -8.53 -6.94 -1.64
CA ILE A 145 -9.69 -6.15 -2.12
C ILE A 145 -9.20 -4.89 -2.82
N VAL A 146 -8.25 -4.16 -2.21
CA VAL A 146 -7.67 -2.94 -2.78
C VAL A 146 -7.04 -3.21 -4.15
N LEU A 147 -6.23 -4.26 -4.26
CA LEU A 147 -5.57 -4.65 -5.51
C LEU A 147 -6.58 -5.07 -6.60
N SER A 148 -7.58 -5.88 -6.24
CA SER A 148 -8.63 -6.32 -7.16
C SER A 148 -9.42 -5.15 -7.73
N GLU A 149 -9.80 -4.19 -6.90
CA GLU A 149 -10.54 -3.02 -7.37
C GLU A 149 -9.67 -2.09 -8.22
N LYS A 150 -8.40 -1.92 -7.87
CA LYS A 150 -7.46 -1.15 -8.70
C LYS A 150 -7.30 -1.75 -10.09
N GLN A 151 -7.15 -3.06 -10.18
CA GLN A 151 -7.03 -3.76 -11.46
C GLN A 151 -8.24 -3.54 -12.37
N LYS A 152 -9.45 -3.47 -11.80
CA LYS A 152 -10.68 -3.19 -12.56
C LYS A 152 -10.76 -1.75 -13.11
N GLN A 153 -10.03 -0.82 -12.53
CA GLN A 153 -10.04 0.60 -12.91
C GLN A 153 -8.96 0.95 -13.94
N GLN A 154 -7.97 0.08 -14.15
CA GLN A 154 -6.93 0.34 -15.15
C GLN A 154 -7.50 0.09 -16.55
N PRO A 155 -7.44 1.09 -17.47
CA PRO A 155 -7.58 0.81 -18.89
C PRO A 155 -6.45 -0.15 -19.30
N THR A 156 -6.72 -1.01 -20.27
CA THR A 156 -5.74 -1.91 -20.89
C THR A 156 -4.72 -1.09 -21.71
N ASP A 157 -3.88 -0.31 -21.06
CA ASP A 157 -2.83 0.45 -21.69
C ASP A 157 -1.48 -0.30 -21.66
N ILE A 158 -0.61 0.02 -22.61
CA ILE A 158 0.67 -0.64 -22.91
C ILE A 158 1.61 -0.82 -21.69
N SER A 159 1.38 -0.09 -20.60
CA SER A 159 2.03 -0.32 -19.30
C SER A 159 1.61 -1.63 -18.60
N SER A 160 0.55 -2.30 -19.09
CA SER A 160 0.09 -3.57 -18.52
C SER A 160 1.16 -4.68 -18.63
N ASN A 161 1.94 -4.68 -19.69
CA ASN A 161 2.97 -5.69 -19.92
C ASN A 161 4.13 -5.61 -18.91
N GLN A 162 4.55 -4.39 -18.49
CA GLN A 162 5.59 -4.24 -17.47
C GLN A 162 5.08 -4.65 -16.08
N ASN A 163 3.84 -4.31 -15.76
CA ASN A 163 3.20 -4.71 -14.50
C ASN A 163 2.97 -6.23 -14.45
N GLU A 164 2.54 -6.83 -15.54
CA GLU A 164 2.40 -8.29 -15.66
C GLU A 164 3.75 -8.99 -15.51
N THR A 165 4.78 -8.50 -16.21
CA THR A 165 6.14 -9.03 -16.09
C THR A 165 6.67 -8.90 -14.66
N PHE A 166 6.44 -7.77 -14.02
CA PHE A 166 6.84 -7.55 -12.63
C PHE A 166 6.08 -8.48 -11.67
N THR A 167 4.79 -8.65 -11.84
CA THR A 167 3.97 -9.59 -11.06
C THR A 167 4.48 -11.04 -11.22
N ASN A 168 4.80 -11.44 -12.45
CA ASN A 168 5.38 -12.76 -12.73
C ASN A 168 6.77 -12.92 -12.09
N PHE A 169 7.61 -11.86 -12.12
CA PHE A 169 8.88 -11.85 -11.41
C PHE A 169 8.69 -12.09 -9.91
N LEU A 170 7.75 -11.39 -9.29
CA LEU A 170 7.46 -11.56 -7.86
C LEU A 170 6.95 -12.95 -7.53
N ALA A 171 6.10 -13.55 -8.36
CA ALA A 171 5.62 -14.93 -8.18
C ALA A 171 6.79 -15.93 -8.21
N ILE A 172 7.70 -15.80 -9.18
CA ILE A 172 8.90 -16.66 -9.26
C ILE A 172 9.83 -16.41 -8.06
N LEU A 173 9.95 -15.17 -7.59
CA LEU A 173 10.73 -14.83 -6.41
C LEU A 173 10.15 -15.50 -5.16
N GLU A 174 8.84 -15.43 -4.94
CA GLU A 174 8.16 -16.06 -3.80
C GLU A 174 8.37 -17.58 -3.75
N GLU A 175 8.36 -18.25 -4.90
CA GLU A 175 8.63 -19.68 -4.97
C GLU A 175 10.09 -20.05 -4.67
N ASN A 176 11.02 -19.11 -4.85
CA ASN A 176 12.45 -19.39 -4.88
C ASN A 176 13.31 -18.56 -3.93
N PHE A 177 12.78 -17.61 -3.16
CA PHE A 177 13.57 -16.65 -2.38
C PHE A 177 14.55 -17.27 -1.37
N ARG A 178 14.27 -18.51 -0.90
CA ARG A 178 15.15 -19.26 0.00
C ARG A 178 16.37 -19.88 -0.70
N ARG A 179 16.43 -19.83 -2.03
CA ARG A 179 17.51 -20.41 -2.83
C ARG A 179 18.46 -19.29 -3.27
N PRO A 180 19.78 -19.50 -3.27
CA PRO A 180 20.76 -18.50 -3.68
C PRO A 180 20.81 -18.37 -5.21
N LEU A 181 19.73 -17.88 -5.81
CA LEU A 181 19.60 -17.73 -7.26
C LEU A 181 20.04 -16.34 -7.72
N SER A 182 20.66 -16.26 -8.89
CA SER A 182 21.13 -15.02 -9.49
C SER A 182 20.00 -14.25 -10.19
N VAL A 183 20.19 -12.97 -10.46
CA VAL A 183 19.30 -12.15 -11.31
C VAL A 183 19.08 -12.81 -12.67
N GLY A 184 20.11 -13.46 -13.22
CA GLY A 184 20.03 -14.19 -14.49
C GLY A 184 18.96 -15.28 -14.50
N TYR A 185 18.82 -16.02 -13.42
CA TYR A 185 17.78 -17.04 -13.28
C TYR A 185 16.36 -16.49 -13.46
N TYR A 186 16.07 -15.38 -12.79
CA TYR A 186 14.75 -14.75 -12.88
C TYR A 186 14.47 -14.17 -14.26
N ALA A 187 15.49 -13.53 -14.87
CA ALA A 187 15.38 -12.99 -16.20
C ALA A 187 15.14 -14.09 -17.26
N GLU A 188 15.86 -15.22 -17.15
CA GLU A 188 15.68 -16.39 -18.02
C GLU A 188 14.28 -16.97 -17.91
N LYS A 189 13.76 -17.11 -16.68
CA LYS A 189 12.38 -17.60 -16.43
C LYS A 189 11.30 -16.69 -17.04
N LEU A 190 11.61 -15.41 -17.20
CA LEU A 190 10.74 -14.39 -17.80
C LEU A 190 11.03 -14.15 -19.28
N PHE A 191 11.90 -14.97 -19.88
CA PHE A 191 12.28 -14.88 -21.30
C PHE A 191 12.81 -13.48 -21.69
N MET A 192 13.59 -12.84 -20.81
CA MET A 192 14.14 -11.50 -21.04
C MET A 192 15.59 -11.36 -20.57
N SER A 193 16.22 -10.25 -20.94
CA SER A 193 17.55 -9.92 -20.44
C SER A 193 17.51 -9.40 -18.99
N THR A 194 18.59 -9.60 -18.24
CA THR A 194 18.77 -9.03 -16.90
C THR A 194 18.63 -7.50 -16.89
N ARG A 195 19.08 -6.85 -17.98
CA ARG A 195 18.96 -5.40 -18.17
C ARG A 195 17.49 -4.97 -18.24
N ASN A 196 16.68 -5.67 -19.02
CA ASN A 196 15.25 -5.35 -19.16
C ASN A 196 14.50 -5.58 -17.86
N LEU A 197 14.78 -6.69 -17.16
CA LEU A 197 14.18 -6.95 -15.86
C LEU A 197 14.55 -5.88 -14.82
N ASN A 198 15.83 -5.48 -14.78
CA ASN A 198 16.26 -4.37 -13.92
C ASN A 198 15.56 -3.05 -14.28
N LEU A 199 15.40 -2.75 -15.58
CA LEU A 199 14.70 -1.54 -16.01
C LEU A 199 13.23 -1.53 -15.52
N ILE A 200 12.53 -2.66 -15.63
CA ILE A 200 11.17 -2.80 -15.14
C ILE A 200 11.11 -2.59 -13.62
N CYS A 201 12.00 -3.22 -12.87
CA CYS A 201 12.06 -3.08 -11.41
C CYS A 201 12.40 -1.63 -10.99
N GLN A 202 13.34 -0.99 -11.68
CA GLN A 202 13.67 0.43 -11.45
C GLN A 202 12.48 1.35 -11.75
N ASN A 203 11.73 1.08 -12.82
CA ASN A 203 10.55 1.88 -13.15
C ASN A 203 9.43 1.73 -12.13
N ILE A 204 9.25 0.53 -11.57
CA ILE A 204 8.14 0.22 -10.67
C ILE A 204 8.48 0.52 -9.20
N LEU A 205 9.65 0.09 -8.72
CA LEU A 205 10.03 0.18 -7.31
C LEU A 205 11.19 1.14 -7.03
N GLN A 206 11.83 1.69 -8.08
CA GLN A 206 13.07 2.44 -7.94
C GLN A 206 14.22 1.60 -7.32
N GLN A 207 14.14 0.27 -7.45
CA GLN A 207 15.09 -0.69 -6.92
C GLN A 207 15.60 -1.62 -8.01
N SER A 208 16.84 -2.08 -7.86
CA SER A 208 17.36 -3.14 -8.71
C SER A 208 16.75 -4.51 -8.35
N VAL A 209 16.80 -5.44 -9.28
CA VAL A 209 16.36 -6.84 -9.02
C VAL A 209 17.12 -7.44 -7.85
N SER A 210 18.42 -7.15 -7.72
CA SER A 210 19.23 -7.64 -6.60
C SER A 210 18.73 -7.13 -5.25
N GLU A 211 18.43 -5.83 -5.15
CA GLU A 211 17.87 -5.22 -3.93
C GLU A 211 16.53 -5.84 -3.55
N ILE A 212 15.65 -6.10 -4.53
CA ILE A 212 14.36 -6.74 -4.29
C ILE A 212 14.56 -8.16 -3.76
N ILE A 213 15.46 -8.95 -4.36
CA ILE A 213 15.79 -10.30 -3.91
C ILE A 213 16.34 -10.29 -2.47
N GLU A 214 17.25 -9.36 -2.15
CA GLU A 214 17.81 -9.24 -0.80
C GLU A 214 16.77 -8.81 0.24
N THR A 215 15.85 -7.92 -0.13
CA THR A 215 14.77 -7.48 0.77
C THR A 215 13.81 -8.62 1.10
N ARG A 216 13.69 -9.62 0.23
CA ARG A 216 12.79 -10.78 0.41
C ARG A 216 13.40 -11.92 1.22
N LYS A 217 14.74 -12.01 1.33
CA LYS A 217 15.47 -13.04 2.09
C LYS A 217 15.35 -12.80 3.60
#